data_0f9cb73905698fa0f356343d920dc477
#
_entry.id   0f9cb73905698fa0f356343d920dc477
#
_cell.length_a   1.000
_cell.length_b   1.000
_cell.length_c   1.000
_cell.angle_alpha   90.00
_cell.angle_beta   90.00
_cell.angle_gamma   90.00
#
_symmetry.space_group_name_H-M   'P 1'
#
loop_
_entity.id
_entity.type
_entity.pdbx_description
1 polymer ?
#
loop_
_entity_poly.entity_id
_entity_poly.type
_entity_poly.pdbx_seq_one_letter_code
_entity_poly.pdbx_strand_id
1 'polypeptide(L)'
;MATLKGQNFRIAIEGTGGDFYVVAMSTGCTVTLNNNTEEGTHKDVVGLANQPVVVSKSWSLQADSLNVVDAGALLTAIKSMEPLAVMFDETSTTDNFSTEHADFARKGQAYFSDLTLTFNDRENSAKTIQMTGVGPLSTVAIGDTFNGPASLAYTKGQFVRLFLSSDNTVAPSSVVGAAKQMSMHVSVSLEDATTKDTDGEWQIMEPTALSYDISTTALIRSDDTITSAVTAKGVADLETIYNNGTPVKWKIANTSGANNRTASSTIVSGSAILQTLTLNGPNRQNADYTANLLGFGAYSVGS
;
A
#
# COMPACT_ATOMS: atom_id res chain seq x y z
N MET A 1 3.01 -35.68 -10.66
CA MET A 1 3.16 -34.46 -9.84
C MET A 1 2.07 -33.50 -10.27
N ALA A 2 1.24 -33.03 -9.34
CA ALA A 2 0.30 -31.93 -9.61
C ALA A 2 1.08 -30.63 -9.55
N THR A 3 0.90 -29.76 -10.55
CA THR A 3 1.50 -28.43 -10.55
C THR A 3 0.60 -27.50 -9.74
N LEU A 4 1.19 -26.71 -8.84
CA LEU A 4 0.49 -25.66 -8.11
C LEU A 4 -0.05 -24.61 -9.09
N LYS A 5 -1.32 -24.28 -8.97
CA LYS A 5 -1.92 -23.16 -9.72
C LYS A 5 -1.70 -21.89 -8.93
N GLY A 6 -1.26 -20.80 -9.61
CA GLY A 6 -1.00 -19.50 -8.96
C GLY A 6 -2.20 -18.95 -8.18
N GLN A 7 -3.42 -19.29 -8.60
CA GLN A 7 -4.64 -18.92 -7.86
C GLN A 7 -4.72 -19.50 -6.44
N ASN A 8 -3.99 -20.60 -6.18
CA ASN A 8 -3.99 -21.30 -4.90
C ASN A 8 -2.86 -20.80 -3.98
N PHE A 9 -1.88 -20.07 -4.52
CA PHE A 9 -0.84 -19.45 -3.72
C PHE A 9 -1.37 -18.17 -3.06
N ARG A 10 -1.33 -18.11 -1.73
CA ARG A 10 -1.90 -17.02 -0.94
C ARG A 10 -0.91 -16.51 0.10
N ILE A 11 -1.03 -15.21 0.37
CA ILE A 11 -0.36 -14.53 1.47
C ILE A 11 -1.43 -14.18 2.49
N ALA A 12 -1.14 -14.44 3.76
CA ALA A 12 -1.97 -14.06 4.89
C ALA A 12 -1.16 -13.21 5.86
N ILE A 13 -1.84 -12.27 6.49
CA ILE A 13 -1.28 -11.32 7.44
C ILE A 13 -2.00 -11.52 8.77
N GLU A 14 -1.25 -11.51 9.86
CA GLU A 14 -1.82 -11.60 11.20
C GLU A 14 -2.74 -10.42 11.48
N GLY A 15 -3.93 -10.71 11.97
CA GLY A 15 -4.90 -9.73 12.43
C GLY A 15 -4.96 -9.67 13.95
N THR A 16 -5.96 -8.98 14.47
CA THR A 16 -6.20 -8.89 15.91
C THR A 16 -6.53 -10.28 16.49
N GLY A 17 -5.76 -10.73 17.47
CA GLY A 17 -6.00 -12.01 18.17
C GLY A 17 -5.10 -13.17 17.73
N GLY A 18 -4.14 -12.95 16.84
CA GLY A 18 -3.18 -13.97 16.40
C GLY A 18 -3.68 -14.84 15.24
N ASP A 19 -4.86 -14.56 14.69
CA ASP A 19 -5.40 -15.23 13.52
C ASP A 19 -4.81 -14.66 12.22
N PHE A 20 -4.49 -15.52 11.27
CA PHE A 20 -4.03 -15.11 9.95
C PHE A 20 -5.19 -14.93 8.99
N TYR A 21 -5.26 -13.77 8.35
CA TYR A 21 -6.26 -13.45 7.34
C TYR A 21 -5.62 -13.31 5.96
N VAL A 22 -6.14 -14.06 5.01
CA VAL A 22 -5.68 -13.98 3.62
C VAL A 22 -5.94 -12.61 3.03
N VAL A 23 -4.98 -12.09 2.27
CA VAL A 23 -5.18 -10.86 1.49
C VAL A 23 -6.33 -11.07 0.50
N ALA A 24 -7.45 -10.42 0.79
CA ALA A 24 -8.71 -10.62 0.07
C ALA A 24 -8.59 -10.19 -1.40
N MET A 25 -9.23 -10.93 -2.31
CA MET A 25 -9.31 -10.61 -3.74
C MET A 25 -7.94 -10.36 -4.38
N SER A 26 -6.92 -11.09 -3.94
CA SER A 26 -5.57 -10.98 -4.48
C SER A 26 -5.56 -11.37 -5.96
N THR A 27 -4.93 -10.53 -6.77
CA THR A 27 -4.71 -10.75 -8.21
C THR A 27 -3.29 -11.23 -8.49
N GLY A 28 -2.38 -11.02 -7.56
CA GLY A 28 -0.99 -11.49 -7.63
C GLY A 28 -0.35 -11.55 -6.26
N CYS A 29 0.49 -12.56 -6.06
CA CYS A 29 1.32 -12.69 -4.87
C CYS A 29 2.73 -13.10 -5.29
N THR A 30 3.74 -12.48 -4.71
CA THR A 30 5.15 -12.79 -4.95
C THR A 30 5.86 -12.88 -3.61
N VAL A 31 6.67 -13.92 -3.46
CA VAL A 31 7.61 -14.09 -2.35
C VAL A 31 9.00 -14.15 -2.94
N THR A 32 9.91 -13.32 -2.46
CA THR A 32 11.29 -13.27 -2.91
C THR A 32 12.19 -13.65 -1.74
N LEU A 33 13.07 -14.63 -1.96
CA LEU A 33 14.09 -15.06 -1.02
C LEU A 33 15.45 -14.73 -1.63
N ASN A 34 16.29 -13.98 -0.90
CA ASN A 34 17.59 -13.54 -1.38
C ASN A 34 18.71 -14.08 -0.48
N ASN A 35 19.80 -14.53 -1.11
CA ASN A 35 21.08 -14.73 -0.48
C ASN A 35 22.02 -13.62 -0.92
N ASN A 36 22.44 -12.78 0.01
CA ASN A 36 23.47 -11.78 -0.25
C ASN A 36 24.83 -12.47 -0.17
N THR A 37 25.61 -12.33 -1.24
CA THR A 37 26.90 -13.04 -1.36
C THR A 37 28.04 -12.06 -1.52
N GLU A 38 29.18 -12.38 -0.93
CA GLU A 38 30.45 -11.69 -1.15
C GLU A 38 31.43 -12.58 -1.90
N GLU A 39 32.42 -11.97 -2.52
CA GLU A 39 33.51 -12.68 -3.22
C GLU A 39 34.43 -13.34 -2.20
N GLY A 40 34.43 -14.66 -2.17
CA GLY A 40 35.28 -15.49 -1.30
C GLY A 40 36.55 -16.01 -1.97
N THR A 41 36.83 -15.60 -3.21
CA THR A 41 37.98 -16.09 -3.98
C THR A 41 39.29 -15.59 -3.38
N HIS A 42 40.24 -16.49 -3.14
CA HIS A 42 41.57 -16.20 -2.61
C HIS A 42 42.67 -16.92 -3.43
N LYS A 43 43.93 -16.67 -3.15
CA LYS A 43 45.05 -17.16 -3.97
C LYS A 43 45.16 -18.69 -4.05
N ASP A 44 44.63 -19.41 -3.06
CA ASP A 44 44.66 -20.87 -3.00
C ASP A 44 43.48 -21.52 -3.76
N VAL A 45 42.58 -20.73 -4.35
CA VAL A 45 41.50 -21.22 -5.21
C VAL A 45 42.09 -21.66 -6.55
N VAL A 46 41.99 -22.95 -6.84
CA VAL A 46 42.47 -23.53 -8.10
C VAL A 46 41.41 -23.32 -9.18
N GLY A 47 41.80 -22.61 -10.23
CA GLY A 47 40.97 -22.37 -11.40
C GLY A 47 40.50 -20.93 -11.54
N LEU A 48 39.66 -20.67 -12.56
CA LEU A 48 39.13 -19.35 -12.91
C LEU A 48 37.71 -19.12 -12.36
N ALA A 49 37.21 -20.01 -11.49
CA ALA A 49 35.86 -19.93 -10.96
C ALA A 49 35.81 -19.07 -9.68
N ASN A 50 34.85 -18.15 -9.63
CA ASN A 50 34.56 -17.39 -8.42
C ASN A 50 33.96 -18.32 -7.35
N GLN A 51 34.27 -18.03 -6.09
CA GLN A 51 33.71 -18.72 -4.92
C GLN A 51 32.90 -17.73 -4.07
N PRO A 52 31.64 -17.47 -4.41
CA PRO A 52 30.79 -16.60 -3.58
C PRO A 52 30.47 -17.27 -2.24
N VAL A 53 30.51 -16.48 -1.17
CA VAL A 53 30.10 -16.87 0.19
C VAL A 53 28.83 -16.12 0.56
N VAL A 54 27.82 -16.83 1.07
CA VAL A 54 26.61 -16.20 1.58
C VAL A 54 26.94 -15.47 2.89
N VAL A 55 26.71 -14.18 2.94
CA VAL A 55 26.98 -13.34 4.12
C VAL A 55 25.70 -12.96 4.86
N SER A 56 24.57 -12.88 4.16
CA SER A 56 23.29 -12.66 4.81
C SER A 56 22.13 -13.17 3.95
N LYS A 57 20.97 -13.38 4.58
CA LYS A 57 19.72 -13.78 3.92
C LYS A 57 18.64 -12.75 4.19
N SER A 58 17.82 -12.47 3.20
CA SER A 58 16.65 -11.60 3.32
C SER A 58 15.47 -12.17 2.53
N TRP A 59 14.28 -11.68 2.84
CA TRP A 59 13.09 -12.04 2.11
C TRP A 59 12.08 -10.90 2.08
N SER A 60 11.22 -10.92 1.09
CA SER A 60 10.17 -9.92 0.92
C SER A 60 8.90 -10.54 0.34
N LEU A 61 7.79 -9.88 0.58
CA LEU A 61 6.47 -10.25 0.07
C LEU A 61 5.86 -9.08 -0.70
N GLN A 62 5.14 -9.40 -1.76
CA GLN A 62 4.27 -8.45 -2.45
C GLN A 62 2.91 -9.11 -2.69
N ALA A 63 1.84 -8.34 -2.51
CA ALA A 63 0.49 -8.77 -2.83
C ALA A 63 -0.29 -7.62 -3.49
N ASP A 64 -0.93 -7.92 -4.62
CA ASP A 64 -1.85 -7.04 -5.32
C ASP A 64 -3.28 -7.50 -5.08
N SER A 65 -4.20 -6.57 -4.82
CA SER A 65 -5.58 -6.88 -4.46
C SER A 65 -6.55 -5.83 -4.98
N LEU A 66 -7.76 -6.26 -5.33
CA LEU A 66 -8.87 -5.38 -5.70
C LEU A 66 -9.74 -4.97 -4.49
N ASN A 67 -9.42 -5.44 -3.29
CA ASN A 67 -10.14 -5.07 -2.08
C ASN A 67 -9.41 -3.96 -1.32
N VAL A 68 -10.08 -2.83 -1.14
CA VAL A 68 -9.59 -1.69 -0.33
C VAL A 68 -10.44 -1.47 0.94
N VAL A 69 -11.41 -2.34 1.21
CA VAL A 69 -12.29 -2.20 2.38
C VAL A 69 -11.51 -2.31 3.67
N ASP A 70 -10.47 -3.12 3.70
CA ASP A 70 -9.56 -3.31 4.82
C ASP A 70 -8.38 -2.31 4.86
N ALA A 71 -8.36 -1.34 3.94
CA ALA A 71 -7.27 -0.35 3.86
C ALA A 71 -7.05 0.39 5.19
N GLY A 72 -8.11 0.65 5.96
CA GLY A 72 -8.02 1.26 7.27
C GLY A 72 -7.19 0.44 8.26
N ALA A 73 -7.42 -0.87 8.33
CA ALA A 73 -6.65 -1.77 9.19
C ALA A 73 -5.17 -1.81 8.78
N LEU A 74 -4.89 -1.91 7.48
CA LEU A 74 -3.53 -1.90 6.95
C LEU A 74 -2.82 -0.57 7.21
N LEU A 75 -3.50 0.57 7.00
CA LEU A 75 -2.95 1.90 7.30
C LEU A 75 -2.65 2.07 8.80
N THR A 76 -3.45 1.46 9.67
CA THR A 76 -3.19 1.45 11.11
C THR A 76 -1.97 0.59 11.44
N ALA A 77 -1.85 -0.58 10.82
CA ALA A 77 -0.72 -1.48 10.99
C ALA A 77 0.60 -0.84 10.53
N ILE A 78 0.62 -0.19 9.35
CA ILE A 78 1.80 0.54 8.86
C ILE A 78 2.19 1.66 9.83
N LYS A 79 1.21 2.39 10.36
CA LYS A 79 1.44 3.51 11.27
C LYS A 79 2.03 3.06 12.61
N SER A 80 1.76 1.83 13.06
CA SER A 80 2.35 1.31 14.29
C SER A 80 3.86 1.09 14.16
N MET A 81 4.37 0.90 12.95
CA MET A 81 5.77 0.54 12.67
C MET A 81 6.23 -0.72 13.45
N GLU A 82 5.30 -1.60 13.77
CA GLU A 82 5.58 -2.89 14.40
C GLU A 82 5.62 -4.00 13.35
N PRO A 83 6.48 -5.02 13.55
CA PRO A 83 6.48 -6.17 12.64
C PRO A 83 5.20 -6.99 12.84
N LEU A 84 4.65 -7.47 11.75
CA LEU A 84 3.50 -8.35 11.73
C LEU A 84 3.90 -9.76 11.32
N ALA A 85 3.28 -10.75 11.93
CA ALA A 85 3.43 -12.10 11.44
C ALA A 85 2.73 -12.24 10.08
N VAL A 86 3.43 -12.87 9.15
CA VAL A 86 2.93 -13.17 7.81
C VAL A 86 3.12 -14.64 7.52
N MET A 87 2.26 -15.18 6.70
CA MET A 87 2.29 -16.56 6.27
C MET A 87 2.00 -16.62 4.77
N PHE A 88 2.68 -17.51 4.06
CA PHE A 88 2.34 -17.84 2.70
C PHE A 88 2.23 -19.36 2.53
N ASP A 89 1.21 -19.77 1.80
CA ASP A 89 0.86 -21.17 1.65
C ASP A 89 0.00 -21.42 0.41
N GLU A 90 -0.27 -22.67 0.13
CA GLU A 90 -1.25 -23.15 -0.85
C GLU A 90 -2.61 -23.34 -0.18
N THR A 91 -3.66 -22.87 -0.84
CA THR A 91 -5.03 -23.21 -0.49
C THR A 91 -5.49 -24.39 -1.33
N SER A 92 -6.05 -25.45 -0.72
CA SER A 92 -6.40 -26.70 -1.41
C SER A 92 -7.58 -26.58 -2.38
N THR A 93 -8.43 -25.58 -2.20
CA THR A 93 -9.56 -25.25 -3.10
C THR A 93 -9.89 -23.76 -3.03
N THR A 94 -10.69 -23.28 -3.96
CA THR A 94 -10.99 -21.86 -4.16
C THR A 94 -11.48 -21.10 -2.91
N ASP A 95 -11.97 -21.81 -1.88
CA ASP A 95 -12.55 -21.17 -0.70
C ASP A 95 -12.24 -21.88 0.63
N ASN A 96 -11.53 -23.01 0.63
CA ASN A 96 -11.19 -23.71 1.86
C ASN A 96 -9.71 -23.56 2.19
N PHE A 97 -9.44 -22.82 3.24
CA PHE A 97 -8.13 -22.72 3.86
C PHE A 97 -7.88 -24.02 4.61
N SER A 98 -6.99 -24.84 4.08
CA SER A 98 -6.67 -26.15 4.61
C SER A 98 -5.93 -26.05 5.94
N THR A 99 -6.18 -27.01 6.83
CA THR A 99 -5.32 -27.30 7.98
C THR A 99 -4.08 -28.11 7.58
N GLU A 100 -4.00 -28.55 6.32
CA GLU A 100 -2.84 -29.22 5.74
C GLU A 100 -2.04 -28.20 4.94
N HIS A 101 -0.77 -27.99 5.33
CA HIS A 101 0.11 -27.00 4.73
C HIS A 101 1.01 -27.64 3.68
N ALA A 102 1.31 -26.89 2.62
CA ALA A 102 2.25 -27.34 1.61
C ALA A 102 3.69 -27.37 2.18
N ASP A 103 4.54 -28.21 1.62
CA ASP A 103 5.95 -28.34 2.02
C ASP A 103 6.73 -27.03 1.93
N PHE A 104 6.31 -26.11 1.06
CA PHE A 104 6.90 -24.78 0.90
C PHE A 104 6.27 -23.70 1.78
N ALA A 105 5.21 -24.04 2.55
CA ALA A 105 4.55 -23.07 3.43
C ALA A 105 5.50 -22.55 4.49
N ARG A 106 5.54 -21.25 4.65
CA ARG A 106 6.42 -20.57 5.62
C ARG A 106 5.68 -19.43 6.31
N LYS A 107 6.12 -19.13 7.53
CA LYS A 107 5.71 -17.97 8.30
C LYS A 107 6.94 -17.22 8.84
N GLY A 108 6.79 -15.93 9.04
CA GLY A 108 7.84 -15.07 9.59
C GLY A 108 7.29 -13.73 10.02
N GLN A 109 8.16 -12.86 10.50
CA GLN A 109 7.83 -11.48 10.86
C GLN A 109 8.25 -10.55 9.73
N ALA A 110 7.42 -9.56 9.40
CA ALA A 110 7.73 -8.59 8.36
C ALA A 110 7.20 -7.20 8.71
N TYR A 111 7.93 -6.17 8.31
CA TYR A 111 7.43 -4.80 8.30
C TYR A 111 6.73 -4.49 6.98
N PHE A 112 5.66 -3.72 7.02
CA PHE A 112 5.19 -3.05 5.83
C PHE A 112 6.27 -2.07 5.35
N SER A 113 6.74 -2.25 4.12
CA SER A 113 7.63 -1.30 3.47
C SER A 113 6.88 -0.34 2.58
N ASP A 114 5.77 -0.77 1.97
CA ASP A 114 5.00 0.04 1.02
C ASP A 114 3.53 -0.38 0.98
N LEU A 115 2.64 0.60 0.89
CA LEU A 115 1.22 0.41 0.58
C LEU A 115 0.77 1.48 -0.42
N THR A 116 0.35 1.05 -1.58
CA THR A 116 -0.27 1.92 -2.58
C THR A 116 -1.76 1.60 -2.71
N LEU A 117 -2.59 2.61 -2.55
CA LEU A 117 -4.03 2.56 -2.82
C LEU A 117 -4.32 3.34 -4.11
N THR A 118 -5.03 2.72 -5.05
CA THR A 118 -5.36 3.33 -6.35
C THR A 118 -6.86 3.34 -6.57
N PHE A 119 -7.38 4.49 -6.99
CA PHE A 119 -8.80 4.73 -7.22
C PHE A 119 -8.99 5.40 -8.59
N ASN A 120 -9.32 4.60 -9.60
CA ASN A 120 -9.56 5.07 -10.97
C ASN A 120 -11.05 5.22 -11.23
N ASP A 121 -11.43 6.21 -12.07
CA ASP A 121 -12.83 6.34 -12.50
C ASP A 121 -13.27 5.09 -13.26
N ARG A 122 -14.47 4.58 -12.93
CA ARG A 122 -15.14 3.41 -13.55
C ARG A 122 -14.42 2.07 -13.39
N GLU A 123 -13.32 2.00 -12.66
CA GLU A 123 -12.59 0.77 -12.34
C GLU A 123 -12.80 0.37 -10.88
N ASN A 124 -12.47 -0.87 -10.55
CA ASN A 124 -12.36 -1.29 -9.17
C ASN A 124 -11.14 -0.63 -8.55
N SER A 125 -11.27 -0.22 -7.30
CA SER A 125 -10.14 0.23 -6.52
C SER A 125 -9.16 -0.92 -6.31
N ALA A 126 -7.87 -0.61 -6.27
CA ALA A 126 -6.81 -1.58 -6.10
C ALA A 126 -5.87 -1.16 -4.96
N LYS A 127 -5.19 -2.14 -4.39
CA LYS A 127 -4.08 -1.92 -3.47
C LYS A 127 -2.91 -2.83 -3.80
N THR A 128 -1.71 -2.32 -3.61
CA THR A 128 -0.47 -3.09 -3.63
C THR A 128 0.18 -2.98 -2.26
N ILE A 129 0.53 -4.12 -1.69
CA ILE A 129 1.19 -4.25 -0.40
C ILE A 129 2.59 -4.78 -0.65
N GLN A 130 3.60 -4.16 -0.06
CA GLN A 130 4.96 -4.71 0.00
C GLN A 130 5.40 -4.82 1.46
N MET A 131 6.05 -5.92 1.77
CA MET A 131 6.55 -6.19 3.11
C MET A 131 7.99 -6.71 3.04
N THR A 132 8.82 -6.26 3.96
CA THR A 132 10.21 -6.71 4.11
C THR A 132 10.31 -7.58 5.34
N GLY A 133 10.87 -8.77 5.16
CA GLY A 133 11.04 -9.75 6.23
C GLY A 133 12.07 -9.35 7.27
N VAL A 134 11.84 -9.82 8.49
CA VAL A 134 12.72 -9.65 9.64
C VAL A 134 13.08 -11.01 10.20
N GLY A 135 14.36 -11.35 10.17
CA GLY A 135 14.83 -12.63 10.67
C GLY A 135 14.38 -13.83 9.83
N PRO A 136 14.45 -15.06 10.38
CA PRO A 136 14.25 -16.29 9.65
C PRO A 136 12.78 -16.59 9.35
N LEU A 137 12.58 -17.31 8.25
CA LEU A 137 11.31 -17.99 7.97
C LEU A 137 11.27 -19.34 8.68
N SER A 138 10.15 -19.63 9.31
CA SER A 138 9.84 -20.93 9.93
C SER A 138 8.82 -21.72 9.11
N THR A 139 8.77 -23.04 9.30
CA THR A 139 7.70 -23.86 8.74
C THR A 139 6.39 -23.55 9.44
N VAL A 140 5.30 -23.62 8.68
CA VAL A 140 3.95 -23.48 9.23
C VAL A 140 3.62 -24.71 10.05
N ALA A 141 3.09 -24.55 11.27
CA ALA A 141 2.77 -25.67 12.15
C ALA A 141 1.32 -26.12 11.95
N ILE A 142 1.07 -27.40 12.24
CA ILE A 142 -0.30 -27.94 12.34
C ILE A 142 -1.04 -27.15 13.42
N GLY A 143 -2.08 -26.42 13.05
CA GLY A 143 -2.83 -25.54 13.96
C GLY A 143 -2.69 -24.05 13.66
N ASP A 144 -1.71 -23.64 12.84
CA ASP A 144 -1.74 -22.31 12.22
C ASP A 144 -2.86 -22.32 11.18
N THR A 145 -3.91 -21.55 11.39
CA THR A 145 -5.07 -21.54 10.50
C THR A 145 -5.10 -20.28 9.66
N PHE A 146 -5.32 -20.44 8.35
CA PHE A 146 -5.73 -19.33 7.51
C PHE A 146 -7.22 -19.10 7.71
N ASN A 147 -7.59 -17.89 8.05
CA ASN A 147 -8.97 -17.46 7.96
C ASN A 147 -9.25 -16.90 6.57
N GLY A 148 -10.47 -17.12 6.09
CA GLY A 148 -10.96 -16.48 4.89
C GLY A 148 -10.86 -14.96 5.00
N PRO A 149 -10.87 -14.26 3.86
CA PRO A 149 -10.80 -12.80 3.87
C PRO A 149 -11.95 -12.21 4.70
N ALA A 150 -11.65 -11.22 5.53
CA ALA A 150 -12.64 -10.55 6.37
C ALA A 150 -13.79 -9.92 5.56
N SER A 151 -13.58 -9.60 4.30
CA SER A 151 -14.61 -9.10 3.37
C SER A 151 -14.22 -9.40 1.92
N LEU A 152 -15.18 -9.82 1.11
CA LEU A 152 -15.07 -9.95 -0.34
C LEU A 152 -15.66 -8.74 -1.09
N ALA A 153 -15.93 -7.63 -0.39
CA ALA A 153 -16.46 -6.44 -1.01
C ALA A 153 -15.36 -5.68 -1.76
N TYR A 154 -15.70 -5.19 -2.94
CA TYR A 154 -14.85 -4.26 -3.69
C TYR A 154 -15.55 -2.90 -3.80
N THR A 155 -14.73 -1.86 -3.82
CA THR A 155 -15.20 -0.48 -4.00
C THR A 155 -14.79 0.00 -5.38
N LYS A 156 -15.72 0.60 -6.11
CA LYS A 156 -15.38 1.25 -7.38
C LYS A 156 -14.68 2.58 -7.08
N GLY A 157 -13.59 2.86 -7.78
CA GLY A 157 -12.80 4.07 -7.57
C GLY A 157 -13.61 5.37 -7.73
N GLN A 158 -14.65 5.35 -8.57
CA GLN A 158 -15.55 6.51 -8.73
C GLN A 158 -16.30 6.92 -7.46
N PHE A 159 -16.41 6.03 -6.46
CA PHE A 159 -17.06 6.32 -5.17
C PHE A 159 -16.09 6.82 -4.11
N VAL A 160 -14.80 6.79 -4.38
CA VAL A 160 -13.77 7.29 -3.48
C VAL A 160 -13.25 8.62 -4.00
N ARG A 161 -13.23 9.65 -3.14
CA ARG A 161 -12.85 10.98 -3.55
C ARG A 161 -11.89 11.63 -2.56
N LEU A 162 -11.04 12.50 -3.13
CA LEU A 162 -10.16 13.37 -2.37
C LEU A 162 -10.90 14.68 -2.06
N PHE A 163 -10.91 15.04 -0.78
CA PHE A 163 -11.41 16.31 -0.27
C PHE A 163 -10.24 17.11 0.25
N LEU A 164 -10.22 18.41 -0.04
CA LEU A 164 -9.21 19.35 0.40
C LEU A 164 -9.84 20.53 1.14
N SER A 165 -9.11 21.07 2.10
CA SER A 165 -9.39 22.38 2.69
C SER A 165 -8.65 23.49 1.93
N SER A 166 -8.85 24.72 2.34
CA SER A 166 -8.06 25.88 1.87
C SER A 166 -6.78 26.08 2.71
N ASP A 167 -6.76 25.54 3.92
CA ASP A 167 -5.66 25.65 4.88
C ASP A 167 -5.64 24.49 5.88
N ASN A 168 -4.71 24.50 6.81
CA ASN A 168 -4.54 23.44 7.82
C ASN A 168 -5.46 23.58 9.05
N THR A 169 -6.32 24.57 9.13
CA THR A 169 -7.21 24.81 10.28
C THR A 169 -8.61 24.32 10.04
N VAL A 170 -9.08 24.36 8.79
CA VAL A 170 -10.45 24.03 8.38
C VAL A 170 -10.54 22.55 7.97
N ALA A 171 -11.62 21.88 8.36
CA ALA A 171 -11.90 20.50 7.95
C ALA A 171 -12.07 20.42 6.41
N PRO A 172 -11.53 19.38 5.75
CA PRO A 172 -11.63 19.23 4.30
C PRO A 172 -13.07 18.92 3.88
N SER A 173 -13.72 19.89 3.25
CA SER A 173 -15.11 19.80 2.81
C SER A 173 -15.26 19.86 1.29
N SER A 174 -14.27 20.41 0.58
CA SER A 174 -14.32 20.60 -0.87
C SER A 174 -13.68 19.44 -1.60
N VAL A 175 -14.39 18.81 -2.53
CA VAL A 175 -13.90 17.68 -3.34
C VAL A 175 -13.00 18.19 -4.47
N VAL A 176 -11.96 17.45 -4.83
CA VAL A 176 -11.23 17.70 -6.08
C VAL A 176 -12.14 17.41 -7.26
N GLY A 177 -12.44 18.47 -8.06
CA GLY A 177 -13.39 18.39 -9.16
C GLY A 177 -12.84 17.60 -10.34
N ALA A 178 -13.73 16.91 -11.08
CA ALA A 178 -13.42 16.21 -12.33
C ALA A 178 -12.25 15.21 -12.25
N ALA A 179 -11.97 14.66 -11.07
CA ALA A 179 -10.91 13.69 -10.87
C ALA A 179 -11.14 12.41 -11.71
N LYS A 180 -10.11 11.97 -12.41
CA LYS A 180 -10.04 10.74 -13.22
C LYS A 180 -9.38 9.61 -12.43
N GLN A 181 -8.37 9.96 -11.65
CA GLN A 181 -7.56 9.03 -10.89
C GLN A 181 -7.10 9.69 -9.60
N MET A 182 -6.96 8.86 -8.59
CA MET A 182 -6.31 9.23 -7.33
C MET A 182 -5.52 8.03 -6.84
N SER A 183 -4.35 8.27 -6.28
CA SER A 183 -3.58 7.27 -5.54
C SER A 183 -3.09 7.85 -4.22
N MET A 184 -2.95 6.99 -3.23
CA MET A 184 -2.25 7.29 -1.99
C MET A 184 -1.17 6.25 -1.83
N HIS A 185 0.03 6.69 -1.61
CA HIS A 185 1.19 5.87 -1.35
C HIS A 185 1.69 6.15 0.06
N VAL A 186 1.96 5.10 0.81
CA VAL A 186 2.51 5.15 2.17
C VAL A 186 3.73 4.26 2.20
N SER A 187 4.86 4.79 2.64
CA SER A 187 6.11 4.05 2.73
C SER A 187 6.75 4.17 4.11
N VAL A 188 7.40 3.09 4.52
CA VAL A 188 8.22 3.03 5.73
C VAL A 188 9.66 2.80 5.30
N SER A 189 10.56 3.71 5.69
CA SER A 189 11.98 3.51 5.52
C SER A 189 12.48 2.50 6.54
N LEU A 190 13.21 1.50 6.07
CA LEU A 190 13.79 0.45 6.89
C LEU A 190 15.32 0.54 6.81
N GLU A 191 15.99 0.37 7.92
CA GLU A 191 17.45 0.28 8.00
C GLU A 191 17.88 -1.11 8.48
N ASP A 192 19.05 -1.56 8.06
CA ASP A 192 19.63 -2.82 8.49
C ASP A 192 20.25 -2.63 9.89
N ALA A 193 19.65 -3.26 10.88
CA ALA A 193 20.08 -3.27 12.27
C ALA A 193 20.83 -4.56 12.66
N THR A 194 21.25 -5.35 11.67
CA THR A 194 22.00 -6.59 11.89
C THR A 194 23.35 -6.30 12.54
N THR A 195 23.64 -6.97 13.65
CA THR A 195 24.89 -6.84 14.40
C THR A 195 25.63 -8.17 14.45
N LYS A 196 26.87 -8.17 14.96
CA LYS A 196 27.65 -9.39 15.19
C LYS A 196 27.02 -10.31 16.25
N ASP A 197 26.15 -9.76 17.09
CA ASP A 197 25.46 -10.49 18.14
C ASP A 197 24.08 -11.02 17.65
N THR A 198 23.71 -10.74 16.39
CA THR A 198 22.51 -11.28 15.76
C THR A 198 22.73 -12.74 15.43
N ASP A 199 21.91 -13.62 16.00
CA ASP A 199 21.97 -15.04 15.71
C ASP A 199 21.55 -15.35 14.27
N GLY A 200 22.41 -16.07 13.54
CA GLY A 200 22.14 -16.57 12.20
C GLY A 200 22.53 -15.61 11.08
N GLU A 201 22.18 -16.00 9.85
CA GLU A 201 22.54 -15.32 8.61
C GLU A 201 21.41 -14.38 8.11
N TRP A 202 20.38 -14.15 8.91
CA TRP A 202 19.23 -13.35 8.53
C TRP A 202 19.37 -11.88 8.88
N GLN A 203 18.97 -11.01 7.95
CA GLN A 203 18.93 -9.57 8.21
C GLN A 203 17.84 -9.22 9.21
N ILE A 204 18.16 -8.30 10.11
CA ILE A 204 17.23 -7.66 11.03
C ILE A 204 17.01 -6.23 10.53
N MET A 205 15.76 -5.91 10.20
CA MET A 205 15.39 -4.58 9.73
C MET A 205 14.67 -3.81 10.82
N GLU A 206 14.90 -2.50 10.91
CA GLU A 206 14.19 -1.60 11.83
C GLU A 206 13.58 -0.41 11.09
N PRO A 207 12.36 0.01 11.44
CA PRO A 207 11.71 1.14 10.80
C PRO A 207 12.26 2.46 11.34
N THR A 208 12.58 3.40 10.44
CA THR A 208 13.18 4.70 10.80
C THR A 208 12.26 5.87 10.52
N ALA A 209 11.46 5.81 9.47
CA ALA A 209 10.57 6.91 9.10
C ALA A 209 9.33 6.41 8.36
N LEU A 210 8.21 7.10 8.60
CA LEU A 210 6.95 6.93 7.87
C LEU A 210 6.72 8.16 7.00
N SER A 211 6.46 7.95 5.72
CA SER A 211 6.10 8.99 4.78
C SER A 211 4.86 8.61 3.99
N TYR A 212 4.15 9.60 3.45
CA TYR A 212 3.04 9.36 2.54
C TYR A 212 2.89 10.51 1.54
N ASP A 213 2.36 10.17 0.38
CA ASP A 213 2.00 11.12 -0.65
C ASP A 213 0.66 10.76 -1.30
N ILE A 214 0.03 11.76 -1.89
CA ILE A 214 -1.24 11.60 -2.60
C ILE A 214 -1.08 12.24 -3.96
N SER A 215 -1.39 11.47 -5.00
CA SER A 215 -1.44 11.97 -6.37
C SER A 215 -2.87 11.95 -6.89
N THR A 216 -3.27 12.98 -7.60
CA THR A 216 -4.57 13.03 -8.28
C THR A 216 -4.44 13.63 -9.65
N THR A 217 -5.10 13.00 -10.64
CA THR A 217 -5.22 13.53 -12.01
C THR A 217 -6.67 13.87 -12.29
N ALA A 218 -6.93 15.08 -12.78
CA ALA A 218 -8.27 15.56 -13.06
C ALA A 218 -8.33 16.41 -14.33
N LEU A 219 -9.52 16.51 -14.94
CA LEU A 219 -9.74 17.35 -16.11
C LEU A 219 -9.80 18.82 -15.73
N ILE A 220 -9.19 19.69 -16.57
CA ILE A 220 -9.36 21.14 -16.49
C ILE A 220 -10.73 21.48 -17.08
N ARG A 221 -11.55 22.17 -16.30
CA ARG A 221 -12.88 22.63 -16.72
C ARG A 221 -12.89 24.15 -16.75
N SER A 222 -13.50 24.71 -17.80
CA SER A 222 -13.62 26.15 -17.97
C SER A 222 -14.74 26.76 -17.13
N ASP A 223 -15.70 25.94 -16.71
CA ASP A 223 -16.83 26.32 -15.86
C ASP A 223 -16.86 25.44 -14.60
N ASP A 224 -16.41 26.00 -13.50
CA ASP A 224 -16.53 25.39 -12.18
C ASP A 224 -17.94 25.50 -11.58
N THR A 225 -18.92 26.00 -12.35
CA THR A 225 -20.35 26.04 -11.98
C THR A 225 -20.94 24.64 -11.93
N ILE A 226 -20.43 23.82 -11.02
CA ILE A 226 -21.09 22.59 -10.68
C ILE A 226 -22.17 22.96 -9.66
N THR A 227 -23.42 22.98 -10.10
CA THR A 227 -24.62 23.24 -9.31
C THR A 227 -24.85 22.16 -8.23
N SER A 228 -23.96 22.06 -7.27
CA SER A 228 -24.08 21.17 -6.11
C SER A 228 -23.70 21.94 -4.85
N ALA A 229 -24.35 21.67 -3.74
CA ALA A 229 -24.11 22.29 -2.44
C ALA A 229 -22.69 22.08 -1.87
N VAL A 230 -21.88 21.22 -2.52
CA VAL A 230 -20.49 20.95 -2.16
C VAL A 230 -19.56 21.62 -3.17
N THR A 231 -18.75 22.52 -2.70
CA THR A 231 -17.74 23.25 -3.48
C THR A 231 -16.70 22.25 -4.03
N ALA A 232 -16.42 22.31 -5.32
CA ALA A 232 -15.31 21.58 -5.93
C ALA A 232 -14.08 22.47 -6.01
N LYS A 233 -12.92 21.90 -5.72
CA LYS A 233 -11.62 22.54 -5.94
C LYS A 233 -11.18 22.29 -7.37
N GLY A 234 -11.00 23.36 -8.13
CA GLY A 234 -10.46 23.37 -9.49
C GLY A 234 -8.98 23.74 -9.52
N VAL A 235 -8.46 23.94 -10.74
CA VAL A 235 -7.04 24.32 -10.95
C VAL A 235 -6.69 25.61 -10.22
N ALA A 236 -7.54 26.66 -10.33
CA ALA A 236 -7.29 27.95 -9.71
C ALA A 236 -7.19 27.88 -8.17
N ASP A 237 -8.00 27.03 -7.55
CA ASP A 237 -7.91 26.78 -6.11
C ASP A 237 -6.59 26.09 -5.75
N LEU A 238 -6.19 25.08 -6.54
CA LEU A 238 -4.94 24.35 -6.31
C LEU A 238 -3.72 25.26 -6.56
N GLU A 239 -3.77 26.12 -7.56
CA GLU A 239 -2.74 27.14 -7.79
C GLU A 239 -2.61 28.10 -6.61
N THR A 240 -3.73 28.52 -6.03
CA THR A 240 -3.74 29.33 -4.80
C THR A 240 -3.10 28.58 -3.63
N ILE A 241 -3.43 27.30 -3.44
CA ILE A 241 -2.83 26.47 -2.39
C ILE A 241 -1.33 26.31 -2.64
N TYR A 242 -0.90 26.06 -3.89
CA TYR A 242 0.50 25.96 -4.28
C TYR A 242 1.28 27.23 -3.97
N ASN A 243 0.75 28.39 -4.38
CA ASN A 243 1.40 29.68 -4.17
C ASN A 243 1.50 30.07 -2.68
N ASN A 244 0.54 29.64 -1.86
CA ASN A 244 0.60 29.87 -0.42
C ASN A 244 1.69 29.03 0.28
N GLY A 245 2.05 27.87 -0.26
CA GLY A 245 3.09 26.99 0.25
C GLY A 245 2.84 26.47 1.67
N THR A 246 1.60 26.55 2.17
CA THR A 246 1.23 26.12 3.52
C THR A 246 0.53 24.78 3.50
N PRO A 247 0.67 23.94 4.58
CA PRO A 247 -0.06 22.71 4.67
C PRO A 247 -1.58 22.90 4.58
N VAL A 248 -2.26 21.98 3.92
CA VAL A 248 -3.72 21.89 3.86
C VAL A 248 -4.19 20.57 4.45
N LYS A 249 -5.38 20.55 5.04
CA LYS A 249 -6.01 19.29 5.43
C LYS A 249 -6.62 18.60 4.23
N TRP A 250 -6.51 17.29 4.25
CA TRP A 250 -7.09 16.43 3.24
C TRP A 250 -7.81 15.24 3.89
N LYS A 251 -8.74 14.65 3.16
CA LYS A 251 -9.30 13.33 3.47
C LYS A 251 -9.64 12.57 2.20
N ILE A 252 -9.45 11.27 2.24
CA ILE A 252 -9.97 10.31 1.28
C ILE A 252 -11.22 9.69 1.91
N ALA A 253 -12.34 9.79 1.22
CA ALA A 253 -13.61 9.34 1.74
C ALA A 253 -14.47 8.68 0.66
N ASN A 254 -15.28 7.72 1.08
CA ASN A 254 -16.35 7.19 0.26
C ASN A 254 -17.46 8.22 0.11
N THR A 255 -18.14 8.18 -1.03
CA THR A 255 -19.36 8.94 -1.29
C THR A 255 -20.53 7.97 -1.50
N SER A 256 -21.75 8.40 -1.22
CA SER A 256 -22.94 7.57 -1.33
C SER A 256 -23.38 7.29 -2.79
N GLY A 257 -22.63 7.79 -3.78
CA GLY A 257 -22.88 7.57 -5.20
C GLY A 257 -21.88 8.31 -6.07
N ALA A 258 -21.75 7.88 -7.33
CA ALA A 258 -20.77 8.44 -8.28
C ALA A 258 -20.89 9.95 -8.52
N ASN A 259 -22.09 10.48 -8.44
CA ASN A 259 -22.37 11.91 -8.61
C ASN A 259 -22.47 12.65 -7.27
N ASN A 260 -22.35 11.95 -6.14
CA ASN A 260 -22.40 12.56 -4.84
C ASN A 260 -21.00 13.07 -4.47
N ARG A 261 -20.95 14.30 -3.96
CA ARG A 261 -19.72 14.98 -3.51
C ARG A 261 -19.64 15.12 -2.00
N THR A 262 -20.61 14.54 -1.30
CA THR A 262 -20.62 14.54 0.16
C THR A 262 -19.97 13.25 0.64
N ALA A 263 -18.99 13.36 1.52
CA ALA A 263 -18.35 12.21 2.17
C ALA A 263 -19.38 11.46 3.02
N SER A 264 -19.46 10.14 2.82
CA SER A 264 -20.29 9.25 3.63
C SER A 264 -19.49 8.59 4.76
N SER A 265 -18.25 8.17 4.46
CA SER A 265 -17.31 7.62 5.45
C SER A 265 -15.88 8.02 5.06
N THR A 266 -15.10 8.43 6.05
CA THR A 266 -13.69 8.76 5.84
C THR A 266 -12.88 7.48 5.93
N ILE A 267 -12.02 7.23 4.94
CA ILE A 267 -11.05 6.13 4.94
C ILE A 267 -9.81 6.58 5.71
N VAL A 268 -9.28 7.73 5.32
CA VAL A 268 -8.05 8.30 5.88
C VAL A 268 -8.04 9.81 5.72
N SER A 269 -7.38 10.51 6.63
CA SER A 269 -7.27 11.97 6.61
C SER A 269 -5.93 12.42 7.22
N GLY A 270 -5.50 13.62 6.87
CA GLY A 270 -4.24 14.18 7.37
C GLY A 270 -4.01 15.60 6.90
N SER A 271 -2.75 16.01 6.95
CA SER A 271 -2.27 17.28 6.40
C SER A 271 -1.20 17.02 5.34
N ALA A 272 -1.16 17.82 4.31
CA ALA A 272 -0.16 17.70 3.25
C ALA A 272 0.18 19.06 2.64
N ILE A 273 1.33 19.16 2.01
CA ILE A 273 1.75 20.32 1.21
C ILE A 273 1.58 19.96 -0.26
N LEU A 274 0.98 20.84 -1.04
CA LEU A 274 0.93 20.66 -2.49
C LEU A 274 2.32 20.92 -3.07
N GLN A 275 3.01 19.82 -3.42
CA GLN A 275 4.39 19.85 -3.86
C GLN A 275 4.51 20.21 -5.33
N THR A 276 3.68 19.60 -6.18
CA THR A 276 3.69 19.84 -7.62
C THR A 276 2.27 19.96 -8.17
N LEU A 277 2.11 20.87 -9.13
CA LEU A 277 0.90 21.02 -9.93
C LEU A 277 1.33 21.10 -11.40
N THR A 278 1.02 20.09 -12.18
CA THR A 278 1.36 19.99 -13.60
C THR A 278 0.10 20.13 -14.43
N LEU A 279 0.11 21.05 -15.39
CA LEU A 279 -1.00 21.29 -16.34
C LEU A 279 -0.61 20.72 -17.71
N ASN A 280 -1.47 19.89 -18.27
CA ASN A 280 -1.27 19.28 -19.58
C ASN A 280 -2.36 19.76 -20.55
N GLY A 281 -1.95 20.28 -21.68
CA GLY A 281 -2.83 20.72 -22.76
C GLY A 281 -2.52 20.03 -24.09
N PRO A 282 -2.83 18.73 -24.23
CA PRO A 282 -2.54 17.98 -25.45
C PRO A 282 -3.40 18.46 -26.61
N ASN A 283 -2.84 18.47 -27.83
CA ASN A 283 -3.60 18.85 -29.02
C ASN A 283 -4.77 17.88 -29.28
N ARG A 284 -5.96 18.42 -29.51
CA ARG A 284 -7.22 17.69 -29.79
C ARG A 284 -7.71 16.75 -28.69
N GLN A 285 -7.24 16.90 -27.46
CA GLN A 285 -7.70 16.14 -26.31
C GLN A 285 -8.13 17.12 -25.20
N ASN A 286 -8.83 16.60 -24.19
CA ASN A 286 -9.16 17.39 -23.01
C ASN A 286 -7.88 17.71 -22.22
N ALA A 287 -7.75 18.96 -21.81
CA ALA A 287 -6.70 19.36 -20.90
C ALA A 287 -6.94 18.75 -19.52
N ASP A 288 -5.88 18.32 -18.88
CA ASP A 288 -5.89 17.78 -17.53
C ASP A 288 -4.77 18.37 -16.66
N TYR A 289 -4.84 18.09 -15.38
CA TYR A 289 -3.78 18.43 -14.44
C TYR A 289 -3.48 17.24 -13.53
N THR A 290 -2.26 17.21 -13.03
CA THR A 290 -1.83 16.30 -11.97
C THR A 290 -1.33 17.11 -10.79
N ALA A 291 -1.87 16.83 -9.61
CA ALA A 291 -1.46 17.43 -8.35
C ALA A 291 -0.88 16.35 -7.43
N ASN A 292 0.32 16.60 -6.90
CA ASN A 292 0.97 15.73 -5.93
C ASN A 292 1.07 16.47 -4.59
N LEU A 293 0.57 15.83 -3.55
CA LEU A 293 0.57 16.33 -2.18
C LEU A 293 1.52 15.46 -1.36
N LEU A 294 2.52 16.10 -0.76
CA LEU A 294 3.46 15.44 0.15
C LEU A 294 2.91 15.50 1.58
N GLY A 295 2.91 14.38 2.27
CA GLY A 295 2.42 14.25 3.63
C GLY A 295 3.13 15.18 4.62
N PHE A 296 2.35 15.77 5.51
CA PHE A 296 2.83 16.65 6.57
C PHE A 296 2.32 16.15 7.93
N GLY A 297 3.24 15.59 8.71
CA GLY A 297 2.90 14.94 9.98
C GLY A 297 2.14 13.61 9.82
N ALA A 298 1.55 13.14 10.90
CA ALA A 298 0.85 11.85 10.90
C ALA A 298 -0.54 11.94 10.24
N TYR A 299 -0.94 10.88 9.55
CA TYR A 299 -2.33 10.72 9.10
C TYR A 299 -3.20 10.07 10.18
N SER A 300 -4.50 10.19 10.04
CA SER A 300 -5.51 9.54 10.87
C SER A 300 -6.36 8.61 10.00
N VAL A 301 -6.60 7.40 10.48
CA VAL A 301 -7.48 6.43 9.83
C VAL A 301 -8.91 6.71 10.29
N GLY A 302 -9.86 6.66 9.35
CA GLY A 302 -11.28 6.83 9.65
C GLY A 302 -11.81 5.65 10.48
N SER A 303 -12.68 5.93 11.38
CA SER A 303 -13.44 4.94 12.18
C SER A 303 -14.72 4.55 11.49
#